data_976f820421b53cb91fab6c6ac49f1718
#
_entry.id   976f820421b53cb91fab6c6ac49f1718
#
_cell.length_a   1.000
_cell.length_b   1.000
_cell.length_c   1.000
_cell.angle_alpha   90.00
_cell.angle_beta   90.00
_cell.angle_gamma   90.00
#
_symmetry.space_group_name_H-M   'P 1'
#
loop_
_entity.id
_entity.type
_entity.pdbx_description
1 polymer ?
#
loop_
_entity_poly.entity_id
_entity_poly.type
_entity_poly.pdbx_seq_one_letter_code
_entity_poly.pdbx_strand_id
1 'polypeptide(L)'
;MSDAGLSTCQGCPGGSTYSKLCLTLRNVVIRELLNGVKADRDEIMKVSRRIRNFVDFLPMKKRMCFNSVAGVDAGGHRLPLLSKFFGVVSALVYMLPKGRRFFTEPDVITFPHTVSSEKFKGILSVRREAKLYETAIKFVERFGDRVELVLVDGPLAFSGWLRRVGRKADRELLFDNVNRFLRLCEERSIPVAGVVKRASARFLIYHLGLREETKLPD
;
A
#
# COMPACT_ATOMS: atom_id res chain seq x y z
N MET A 1 -8.39 -34.94 7.68
CA MET A 1 -8.03 -34.30 6.39
C MET A 1 -9.11 -34.70 5.41
N SER A 2 -10.08 -33.84 5.20
CA SER A 2 -11.29 -34.10 4.41
C SER A 2 -11.02 -33.70 2.97
N ASP A 3 -11.23 -34.65 2.04
CA ASP A 3 -11.22 -34.46 0.60
C ASP A 3 -12.25 -33.40 0.19
N ALA A 4 -11.77 -32.23 -0.25
CA ALA A 4 -12.60 -31.24 -0.89
C ALA A 4 -12.88 -31.71 -2.32
N GLY A 5 -14.10 -32.16 -2.56
CA GLY A 5 -14.60 -32.65 -3.83
C GLY A 5 -14.40 -31.66 -4.95
N LEU A 6 -13.61 -32.05 -5.94
CA LEU A 6 -13.47 -31.37 -7.22
C LEU A 6 -14.79 -31.53 -7.99
N SER A 7 -15.57 -30.44 -8.09
CA SER A 7 -16.73 -30.39 -8.98
C SER A 7 -16.25 -30.51 -10.43
N THR A 8 -16.57 -31.62 -11.08
CA THR A 8 -16.37 -31.82 -12.51
C THR A 8 -17.29 -30.89 -13.28
N CYS A 9 -16.72 -30.00 -14.12
CA CYS A 9 -17.47 -29.24 -15.11
C CYS A 9 -18.15 -30.21 -16.09
N GLN A 10 -19.42 -30.52 -15.87
CA GLN A 10 -20.29 -31.20 -16.84
C GLN A 10 -20.82 -30.14 -17.81
N GLY A 11 -20.33 -30.17 -19.06
CA GLY A 11 -20.95 -29.35 -20.11
C GLY A 11 -20.09 -28.90 -21.30
N CYS A 12 -18.86 -29.37 -21.49
CA CYS A 12 -18.11 -29.08 -22.72
C CYS A 12 -18.20 -30.23 -23.72
N PRO A 13 -18.83 -30.07 -24.88
CA PRO A 13 -18.80 -31.07 -25.95
C PRO A 13 -17.41 -31.08 -26.60
N GLY A 14 -16.73 -32.21 -26.58
CA GLY A 14 -15.38 -32.39 -27.14
C GLY A 14 -14.28 -32.69 -26.09
N GLY A 15 -14.61 -33.36 -25.03
CA GLY A 15 -13.97 -33.38 -23.73
C GLY A 15 -12.62 -34.05 -23.55
N SER A 16 -11.87 -34.55 -24.56
CA SER A 16 -10.64 -35.30 -24.20
C SER A 16 -9.33 -34.52 -24.39
N THR A 17 -9.25 -33.66 -25.39
CA THR A 17 -8.00 -32.96 -25.74
C THR A 17 -7.85 -31.65 -24.96
N TYR A 18 -8.92 -30.88 -24.80
CA TYR A 18 -8.89 -29.62 -24.02
C TYR A 18 -8.66 -29.85 -22.52
N SER A 19 -9.26 -30.88 -21.95
CA SER A 19 -9.06 -31.21 -20.52
C SER A 19 -7.61 -31.61 -20.22
N LYS A 20 -6.96 -32.37 -21.12
CA LYS A 20 -5.55 -32.74 -20.98
C LYS A 20 -4.62 -31.52 -21.11
N LEU A 21 -4.89 -30.62 -22.07
CA LEU A 21 -4.11 -29.39 -22.26
C LEU A 21 -4.24 -28.46 -21.05
N CYS A 22 -5.45 -28.26 -20.55
CA CYS A 22 -5.67 -27.45 -19.32
C CYS A 22 -4.99 -28.04 -18.09
N LEU A 23 -5.02 -29.34 -17.91
CA LEU A 23 -4.32 -30.03 -16.82
C LEU A 23 -2.79 -29.90 -16.94
N THR A 24 -2.25 -30.02 -18.15
CA THR A 24 -0.81 -29.87 -18.41
C THR A 24 -0.37 -28.44 -18.14
N LEU A 25 -1.08 -27.43 -18.66
CA LEU A 25 -0.81 -26.01 -18.40
C LEU A 25 -0.89 -25.70 -16.91
N ARG A 26 -1.92 -26.16 -16.23
CA ARG A 26 -2.08 -26.00 -14.78
C ARG A 26 -0.88 -26.58 -14.02
N ASN A 27 -0.44 -27.81 -14.37
CA ASN A 27 0.68 -28.46 -13.70
C ASN A 27 2.01 -27.74 -13.94
N VAL A 28 2.22 -27.21 -15.17
CA VAL A 28 3.39 -26.38 -15.48
C VAL A 28 3.36 -25.09 -14.66
N VAL A 29 2.25 -24.36 -14.65
CA VAL A 29 2.12 -23.11 -13.89
C VAL A 29 2.31 -23.35 -12.39
N ILE A 30 1.71 -24.40 -11.83
CA ILE A 30 1.89 -24.73 -10.41
C ILE A 30 3.34 -25.07 -10.10
N ARG A 31 4.03 -25.83 -10.97
CA ARG A 31 5.44 -26.18 -10.78
C ARG A 31 6.32 -24.94 -10.79
N GLU A 32 6.15 -24.06 -11.77
CA GLU A 32 6.92 -22.81 -11.87
C GLU A 32 6.66 -21.89 -10.68
N LEU A 33 5.41 -21.75 -10.25
CA LEU A 33 5.07 -20.99 -9.03
C LEU A 33 5.72 -21.57 -7.79
N LEU A 34 5.70 -22.92 -7.61
CA LEU A 34 6.33 -23.57 -6.47
C LEU A 34 7.85 -23.43 -6.48
N ASN A 35 8.48 -23.49 -7.66
CA ASN A 35 9.91 -23.26 -7.80
C ASN A 35 10.27 -21.82 -7.49
N GLY A 36 9.51 -20.86 -7.98
CA GLY A 36 9.66 -19.44 -7.65
C GLY A 36 9.54 -19.18 -6.14
N VAL A 37 8.48 -19.70 -5.50
CA VAL A 37 8.28 -19.57 -4.05
C VAL A 37 9.42 -20.19 -3.24
N LYS A 38 9.98 -21.34 -3.68
CA LYS A 38 11.13 -21.94 -3.00
C LYS A 38 12.38 -21.07 -3.14
N ALA A 39 12.67 -20.58 -4.35
CA ALA A 39 13.81 -19.69 -4.59
C ALA A 39 13.70 -18.40 -3.76
N ASP A 40 12.53 -17.76 -3.74
CA ASP A 40 12.26 -16.57 -2.92
C ASP A 40 12.44 -16.85 -1.42
N ARG A 41 11.95 -18.01 -0.94
CA ARG A 41 12.12 -18.43 0.45
C ARG A 41 13.59 -18.59 0.82
N ASP A 42 14.37 -19.24 -0.02
CA ASP A 42 15.80 -19.49 0.26
C ASP A 42 16.57 -18.17 0.26
N GLU A 43 16.25 -17.25 -0.64
CA GLU A 43 16.84 -15.92 -0.66
C GLU A 43 16.45 -15.09 0.57
N ILE A 44 15.16 -15.09 0.95
CA ILE A 44 14.67 -14.43 2.18
C ILE A 44 15.38 -14.99 3.42
N MET A 45 15.56 -16.30 3.51
CA MET A 45 16.25 -16.94 4.62
C MET A 45 17.74 -16.55 4.66
N LYS A 46 18.39 -16.46 3.52
CA LYS A 46 19.79 -16.02 3.39
C LYS A 46 19.94 -14.56 3.86
N VAL A 47 19.10 -13.67 3.36
CA VAL A 47 19.07 -12.25 3.75
C VAL A 47 18.72 -12.09 5.24
N SER A 48 17.73 -12.83 5.73
CA SER A 48 17.34 -12.80 7.15
C SER A 48 18.48 -13.21 8.10
N ARG A 49 19.24 -14.27 7.74
CA ARG A 49 20.40 -14.67 8.54
C ARG A 49 21.48 -13.57 8.60
N ARG A 50 21.74 -12.88 7.46
CA ARG A 50 22.68 -11.78 7.41
C ARG A 50 22.21 -10.58 8.23
N ILE A 51 20.93 -10.19 8.10
CA ILE A 51 20.37 -9.07 8.88
C ILE A 51 20.46 -9.34 10.37
N ARG A 52 20.24 -10.57 10.84
CA ARG A 52 20.38 -10.92 12.27
C ARG A 52 21.75 -10.64 12.86
N ASN A 53 22.78 -10.63 12.05
CA ASN A 53 24.15 -10.33 12.52
C ASN A 53 24.38 -8.81 12.69
N PHE A 54 23.50 -7.95 12.16
CA PHE A 54 23.64 -6.50 12.18
C PHE A 54 22.54 -5.79 12.97
N VAL A 55 21.50 -6.52 13.40
CA VAL A 55 20.33 -5.94 14.07
C VAL A 55 20.09 -6.66 15.39
N ASP A 56 20.26 -5.93 16.48
CA ASP A 56 19.84 -6.40 17.79
C ASP A 56 18.31 -6.26 17.92
N PHE A 57 17.63 -7.39 18.03
CA PHE A 57 16.21 -7.41 18.32
C PHE A 57 16.00 -7.18 19.82
N LEU A 58 15.66 -5.95 20.18
CA LEU A 58 15.29 -5.65 21.55
C LEU A 58 13.89 -6.19 21.85
N PRO A 59 13.68 -6.96 22.93
CA PRO A 59 12.37 -7.38 23.33
C PRO A 59 11.52 -6.16 23.68
N MET A 60 10.27 -6.13 23.18
CA MET A 60 9.32 -5.09 23.58
C MET A 60 9.06 -5.19 25.07
N LYS A 61 9.61 -4.22 25.83
CA LYS A 61 9.51 -4.22 27.30
C LYS A 61 8.10 -3.91 27.81
N LYS A 62 7.25 -3.26 27.01
CA LYS A 62 5.90 -2.85 27.39
C LYS A 62 4.96 -2.91 26.20
N ARG A 63 3.82 -3.56 26.35
CA ARG A 63 2.70 -3.47 25.39
C ARG A 63 1.91 -2.20 25.71
N MET A 64 1.82 -1.28 24.74
CA MET A 64 0.86 -0.18 24.82
C MET A 64 -0.48 -0.70 24.30
N CYS A 65 -1.53 -0.55 25.11
CA CYS A 65 -2.89 -0.84 24.69
C CYS A 65 -3.58 0.48 24.40
N PHE A 66 -4.14 0.61 23.20
CA PHE A 66 -4.95 1.76 22.80
C PHE A 66 -6.41 1.34 22.77
N ASN A 67 -7.26 2.12 23.42
CA ASN A 67 -8.72 1.86 23.45
C ASN A 67 -9.42 2.41 22.21
N SER A 68 -8.81 3.41 21.56
CA SER A 68 -9.36 4.03 20.36
C SER A 68 -8.28 4.25 19.31
N VAL A 69 -8.43 3.59 18.18
CA VAL A 69 -7.48 3.64 17.07
C VAL A 69 -8.21 4.05 15.79
N ALA A 70 -7.66 5.02 15.07
CA ALA A 70 -8.15 5.41 13.76
C ALA A 70 -7.18 4.94 12.67
N GLY A 71 -7.69 4.22 11.68
CA GLY A 71 -6.96 3.86 10.46
C GLY A 71 -7.37 4.77 9.30
N VAL A 72 -6.40 5.29 8.57
CA VAL A 72 -6.61 6.17 7.41
C VAL A 72 -6.10 5.48 6.16
N ASP A 73 -6.95 5.39 5.14
CA ASP A 73 -6.62 4.81 3.83
C ASP A 73 -7.18 5.69 2.71
N ALA A 74 -6.54 5.65 1.53
CA ALA A 74 -7.00 6.37 0.35
C ALA A 74 -6.95 5.49 -0.90
N GLY A 75 -8.00 5.60 -1.70
CA GLY A 75 -8.17 4.93 -2.97
C GLY A 75 -8.14 5.92 -4.15
N GLY A 76 -7.76 5.42 -5.32
CA GLY A 76 -7.87 6.18 -6.56
C GLY A 76 -8.17 5.25 -7.72
N HIS A 77 -9.04 5.69 -8.61
CA HIS A 77 -9.39 4.97 -9.82
C HIS A 77 -9.22 5.85 -11.06
N ARG A 78 -8.84 5.23 -12.17
CA ARG A 78 -8.60 5.89 -13.44
C ARG A 78 -9.46 5.28 -14.53
N LEU A 79 -10.13 6.13 -15.27
CA LEU A 79 -10.93 5.76 -16.45
C LEU A 79 -10.41 6.51 -17.67
N PRO A 80 -9.96 5.82 -18.73
CA PRO A 80 -9.71 6.45 -20.01
C PRO A 80 -11.08 6.75 -20.68
N LEU A 81 -11.27 7.98 -21.08
CA LEU A 81 -12.39 8.40 -21.94
C LEU A 81 -11.85 8.73 -23.33
N LEU A 82 -12.70 8.88 -24.33
CA LEU A 82 -12.29 9.12 -25.73
C LEU A 82 -11.35 10.33 -25.91
N SER A 83 -11.58 11.41 -25.17
CA SER A 83 -10.80 12.66 -25.33
C SER A 83 -9.90 13.02 -24.13
N LYS A 84 -10.03 12.30 -23.01
CA LYS A 84 -9.32 12.64 -21.79
C LYS A 84 -9.19 11.47 -20.82
N PHE A 85 -8.24 11.56 -19.90
CA PHE A 85 -8.20 10.74 -18.71
C PHE A 85 -9.09 11.34 -17.62
N PHE A 86 -9.80 10.48 -16.93
CA PHE A 86 -10.61 10.81 -15.77
C PHE A 86 -10.09 10.03 -14.57
N GLY A 87 -9.89 10.70 -13.47
CA GLY A 87 -9.45 10.08 -12.22
C GLY A 87 -10.31 10.53 -11.06
N VAL A 88 -10.58 9.63 -10.14
CA VAL A 88 -11.23 9.90 -8.87
C VAL A 88 -10.30 9.46 -7.76
N VAL A 89 -10.12 10.29 -6.74
CA VAL A 89 -9.42 9.92 -5.51
C VAL A 89 -10.35 10.15 -4.32
N SER A 90 -10.33 9.22 -3.38
CA SER A 90 -11.12 9.29 -2.15
C SER A 90 -10.30 8.79 -0.97
N ALA A 91 -10.63 9.22 0.23
CA ALA A 91 -10.01 8.74 1.46
C ALA A 91 -11.06 8.49 2.54
N LEU A 92 -10.75 7.51 3.39
CA LEU A 92 -11.60 7.07 4.48
C LEU A 92 -10.78 7.00 5.76
N VAL A 93 -11.37 7.44 6.86
CA VAL A 93 -10.90 7.12 8.22
C VAL A 93 -11.89 6.15 8.86
N TYR A 94 -11.35 5.09 9.44
CA TYR A 94 -12.12 4.11 10.19
C TYR A 94 -11.64 4.05 11.64
N MET A 95 -12.53 4.32 12.59
CA MET A 95 -12.19 4.37 14.01
C MET A 95 -12.78 3.20 14.77
N LEU A 96 -11.91 2.46 15.47
CA LEU A 96 -12.26 1.40 16.41
C LEU A 96 -12.30 1.94 17.85
N PRO A 97 -13.06 1.29 18.75
CA PRO A 97 -13.90 0.10 18.54
C PRO A 97 -15.30 0.42 17.99
N LYS A 98 -15.69 1.70 17.94
CA LYS A 98 -17.07 2.11 17.61
C LYS A 98 -17.46 1.91 16.14
N GLY A 99 -16.54 1.48 15.26
CA GLY A 99 -16.80 1.28 13.84
C GLY A 99 -17.19 2.57 13.10
N ARG A 100 -16.78 3.74 13.60
CA ARG A 100 -17.12 5.02 13.00
C ARG A 100 -16.34 5.24 11.72
N ARG A 101 -17.06 5.62 10.67
CA ARG A 101 -16.48 5.98 9.37
C ARG A 101 -16.54 7.49 9.19
N PHE A 102 -15.45 8.05 8.68
CA PHE A 102 -15.37 9.45 8.30
C PHE A 102 -14.71 9.55 6.93
N PHE A 103 -15.30 10.32 6.03
CA PHE A 103 -14.78 10.56 4.68
C PHE A 103 -15.04 12.00 4.28
N THR A 104 -14.26 12.50 3.36
CA THR A 104 -14.44 13.79 2.70
C THR A 104 -14.92 13.56 1.27
N GLU A 105 -15.42 14.61 0.63
CA GLU A 105 -15.82 14.55 -0.78
C GLU A 105 -14.65 14.06 -1.65
N PRO A 106 -14.89 13.14 -2.59
CA PRO A 106 -13.87 12.69 -3.53
C PRO A 106 -13.38 13.84 -4.41
N ASP A 107 -12.08 13.82 -4.75
CA ASP A 107 -11.55 14.71 -5.78
C ASP A 107 -11.71 14.08 -7.16
N VAL A 108 -12.13 14.88 -8.13
CA VAL A 108 -12.21 14.50 -9.54
C VAL A 108 -11.15 15.25 -10.33
N ILE A 109 -10.37 14.50 -11.10
CA ILE A 109 -9.24 15.02 -11.87
C ILE A 109 -9.40 14.64 -13.33
N THR A 110 -9.30 15.60 -14.23
CA THR A 110 -9.36 15.34 -15.67
C THR A 110 -8.11 15.88 -16.36
N PHE A 111 -7.61 15.12 -17.34
CA PHE A 111 -6.48 15.52 -18.18
C PHE A 111 -6.70 15.11 -19.62
N PRO A 112 -6.26 15.94 -20.59
CA PRO A 112 -6.31 15.58 -22.01
C PRO A 112 -5.38 14.37 -22.29
N HIS A 113 -5.66 13.60 -23.32
CA HIS A 113 -4.81 12.47 -23.75
C HIS A 113 -3.41 12.87 -24.25
N THR A 114 -3.14 14.16 -24.42
CA THR A 114 -1.78 14.68 -24.67
C THR A 114 -0.83 14.41 -23.50
N VAL A 115 -1.37 14.16 -22.30
CA VAL A 115 -0.59 13.72 -21.12
C VAL A 115 -0.44 12.20 -21.18
N SER A 116 0.78 11.69 -21.04
CA SER A 116 1.01 10.25 -21.04
C SER A 116 0.29 9.56 -19.87
N SER A 117 -0.08 8.30 -20.09
CA SER A 117 -0.76 7.47 -19.08
C SER A 117 0.05 7.37 -17.78
N GLU A 118 1.37 7.24 -17.88
CA GLU A 118 2.30 7.18 -16.74
C GLU A 118 2.33 8.49 -15.96
N LYS A 119 2.39 9.61 -16.68
CA LYS A 119 2.35 10.94 -16.05
C LYS A 119 1.03 11.15 -15.30
N PHE A 120 -0.08 10.71 -15.90
CA PHE A 120 -1.39 10.79 -15.23
C PHE A 120 -1.46 9.89 -13.99
N LYS A 121 -0.90 8.66 -14.06
CA LYS A 121 -0.77 7.78 -12.88
C LYS A 121 0.01 8.45 -11.75
N GLY A 122 1.12 9.09 -12.09
CA GLY A 122 1.93 9.83 -11.12
C GLY A 122 1.16 10.95 -10.43
N ILE A 123 0.42 11.76 -11.23
CA ILE A 123 -0.44 12.82 -10.70
C ILE A 123 -1.50 12.24 -9.75
N LEU A 124 -2.19 11.18 -10.19
CA LEU A 124 -3.24 10.53 -9.41
C LEU A 124 -2.69 9.97 -8.10
N SER A 125 -1.50 9.38 -8.11
CA SER A 125 -0.84 8.86 -6.91
C SER A 125 -0.55 9.96 -5.89
N VAL A 126 0.01 11.09 -6.33
CA VAL A 126 0.31 12.23 -5.44
C VAL A 126 -0.98 12.82 -4.87
N ARG A 127 -2.02 12.97 -5.69
CA ARG A 127 -3.33 13.49 -5.26
C ARG A 127 -4.02 12.54 -4.28
N ARG A 128 -3.90 11.23 -4.47
CA ARG A 128 -4.41 10.23 -3.54
C ARG A 128 -3.76 10.37 -2.15
N GLU A 129 -2.43 10.49 -2.10
CA GLU A 129 -1.73 10.72 -0.84
C GLU A 129 -2.12 12.08 -0.21
N ALA A 130 -2.21 13.15 -1.00
CA ALA A 130 -2.65 14.44 -0.50
C ALA A 130 -4.07 14.38 0.11
N LYS A 131 -4.98 13.63 -0.55
CA LYS A 131 -6.36 13.41 -0.08
C LYS A 131 -6.42 12.60 1.20
N LEU A 132 -5.53 11.61 1.36
CA LEU A 132 -5.40 10.83 2.59
C LEU A 132 -5.14 11.76 3.78
N TYR A 133 -4.12 12.62 3.67
CA TYR A 133 -3.77 13.54 4.77
C TYR A 133 -4.79 14.66 4.97
N GLU A 134 -5.41 15.18 3.91
CA GLU A 134 -6.54 16.13 4.03
C GLU A 134 -7.68 15.53 4.87
N THR A 135 -8.05 14.29 4.56
CA THR A 135 -9.13 13.60 5.29
C THR A 135 -8.74 13.30 6.72
N ALA A 136 -7.46 12.90 6.95
CA ALA A 136 -6.93 12.69 8.29
C ALA A 136 -6.94 13.96 9.13
N ILE A 137 -6.56 15.13 8.56
CA ILE A 137 -6.61 16.43 9.24
C ILE A 137 -8.05 16.74 9.69
N LYS A 138 -9.00 16.71 8.76
CA LYS A 138 -10.42 17.01 9.08
C LYS A 138 -10.99 16.03 10.11
N PHE A 139 -10.55 14.78 10.08
CA PHE A 139 -10.93 13.80 11.09
C PHE A 139 -10.36 14.16 12.47
N VAL A 140 -9.06 14.46 12.57
CA VAL A 140 -8.42 14.81 13.85
C VAL A 140 -8.96 16.12 14.39
N GLU A 141 -9.22 17.13 13.54
CA GLU A 141 -9.87 18.37 13.94
C GLU A 141 -11.21 18.12 14.63
N ARG A 142 -12.00 17.16 14.12
CA ARG A 142 -13.36 16.88 14.60
C ARG A 142 -13.44 15.87 15.73
N PHE A 143 -12.52 14.90 15.76
CA PHE A 143 -12.61 13.73 16.64
C PHE A 143 -11.31 13.42 17.41
N GLY A 144 -10.30 14.30 17.33
CA GLY A 144 -8.99 14.06 17.93
C GLY A 144 -9.05 13.72 19.42
N ASP A 145 -9.92 14.37 20.17
CA ASP A 145 -10.08 14.13 21.62
C ASP A 145 -10.58 12.72 21.97
N ARG A 146 -10.95 11.92 20.96
CA ARG A 146 -11.50 10.56 21.10
C ARG A 146 -10.59 9.49 20.50
N VAL A 147 -9.39 9.87 20.10
CA VAL A 147 -8.43 9.00 19.38
C VAL A 147 -7.12 8.96 20.13
N GLU A 148 -6.66 7.76 20.43
CA GLU A 148 -5.39 7.53 21.13
C GLU A 148 -4.23 7.19 20.17
N LEU A 149 -4.53 6.75 18.94
CA LEU A 149 -3.54 6.40 17.91
C LEU A 149 -4.14 6.59 16.52
N VAL A 150 -3.37 7.18 15.61
CA VAL A 150 -3.70 7.20 14.18
C VAL A 150 -2.72 6.32 13.40
N LEU A 151 -3.26 5.39 12.63
CA LEU A 151 -2.54 4.53 11.69
C LEU A 151 -2.77 5.04 10.27
N VAL A 152 -1.70 5.34 9.56
CA VAL A 152 -1.75 5.79 8.16
C VAL A 152 -1.34 4.64 7.26
N ASP A 153 -2.13 4.31 6.22
CA ASP A 153 -1.74 3.32 5.23
C ASP A 153 -0.63 3.88 4.33
N GLY A 154 0.59 3.47 4.60
CA GLY A 154 1.79 3.89 3.91
C GLY A 154 2.89 4.43 4.84
N PRO A 155 4.04 4.78 4.26
CA PRO A 155 5.15 5.33 5.02
C PRO A 155 4.90 6.80 5.40
N LEU A 156 5.30 7.20 6.59
CA LEU A 156 5.32 8.62 6.99
C LEU A 156 6.47 9.39 6.34
N ALA A 157 7.54 8.68 5.94
CA ALA A 157 8.65 9.25 5.19
C ALA A 157 8.52 8.91 3.70
N PHE A 158 8.42 9.93 2.86
CA PHE A 158 8.24 9.74 1.42
C PHE A 158 9.55 9.45 0.70
N SER A 159 9.52 8.45 -0.19
CA SER A 159 10.63 8.14 -1.07
C SER A 159 10.91 9.28 -2.06
N GLY A 160 12.14 9.34 -2.59
CA GLY A 160 12.53 10.31 -3.61
C GLY A 160 11.66 10.26 -4.88
N TRP A 161 10.97 9.13 -5.11
CA TRP A 161 10.05 8.98 -6.24
C TRP A 161 8.85 9.94 -6.13
N LEU A 162 8.16 9.99 -5.00
CA LEU A 162 7.04 10.92 -4.78
C LEU A 162 7.44 12.40 -4.92
N ARG A 163 8.72 12.72 -4.68
CA ARG A 163 9.26 14.07 -4.91
C ARG A 163 9.42 14.42 -6.39
N ARG A 164 9.41 13.44 -7.30
CA ARG A 164 9.67 13.61 -8.73
C ARG A 164 8.43 13.46 -9.61
N VAL A 165 7.41 12.75 -9.14
CA VAL A 165 6.19 12.50 -9.91
C VAL A 165 5.10 13.52 -9.60
N GLY A 166 4.10 13.59 -10.46
CA GLY A 166 2.99 14.52 -10.33
C GLY A 166 3.35 15.95 -10.73
N ARG A 167 2.41 16.87 -10.54
CA ARG A 167 2.63 18.30 -10.74
C ARG A 167 3.26 18.92 -9.49
N LYS A 168 3.98 20.02 -9.67
CA LYS A 168 4.59 20.76 -8.55
C LYS A 168 3.54 21.12 -7.48
N ALA A 169 2.44 21.72 -7.91
CA ALA A 169 1.36 22.11 -6.99
C ALA A 169 0.75 20.92 -6.23
N ASP A 170 0.61 19.73 -6.85
CA ASP A 170 0.08 18.56 -6.16
C ASP A 170 1.08 18.03 -5.10
N ARG A 171 2.38 18.14 -5.37
CA ARG A 171 3.43 17.77 -4.40
C ARG A 171 3.48 18.75 -3.23
N GLU A 172 3.40 20.05 -3.49
CA GLU A 172 3.34 21.08 -2.47
C GLU A 172 2.14 20.84 -1.55
N LEU A 173 0.95 20.64 -2.13
CA LEU A 173 -0.27 20.30 -1.38
C LEU A 173 -0.08 19.05 -0.51
N LEU A 174 0.56 17.99 -1.05
CA LEU A 174 0.85 16.78 -0.28
C LEU A 174 1.73 17.09 0.93
N PHE A 175 2.87 17.77 0.72
CA PHE A 175 3.81 18.06 1.79
C PHE A 175 3.22 19.02 2.84
N ASP A 176 2.44 19.98 2.41
CA ASP A 176 1.74 20.90 3.33
C ASP A 176 0.73 20.14 4.20
N ASN A 177 -0.06 19.25 3.58
CA ASN A 177 -1.02 18.42 4.31
C ASN A 177 -0.31 17.47 5.29
N VAL A 178 0.79 16.85 4.90
CA VAL A 178 1.57 15.97 5.80
C VAL A 178 2.09 16.76 7.00
N ASN A 179 2.73 17.90 6.75
CA ASN A 179 3.29 18.74 7.82
C ASN A 179 2.19 19.24 8.76
N ARG A 180 1.06 19.70 8.21
CA ARG A 180 -0.10 20.13 8.99
C ARG A 180 -0.67 18.99 9.84
N PHE A 181 -0.83 17.80 9.25
CA PHE A 181 -1.34 16.64 9.95
C PHE A 181 -0.44 16.24 11.13
N LEU A 182 0.87 16.13 10.89
CA LEU A 182 1.82 15.74 11.94
C LEU A 182 1.85 16.77 13.08
N ARG A 183 1.89 18.06 12.76
CA ARG A 183 1.81 19.14 13.78
C ARG A 183 0.52 19.08 14.58
N LEU A 184 -0.62 18.90 13.91
CA LEU A 184 -1.92 18.80 14.58
C LEU A 184 -1.99 17.60 15.53
N CYS A 185 -1.42 16.46 15.14
CA CYS A 185 -1.33 15.28 16.01
C CYS A 185 -0.38 15.53 17.20
N GLU A 186 0.75 16.17 16.97
CA GLU A 186 1.70 16.56 18.02
C GLU A 186 1.06 17.50 19.04
N GLU A 187 0.41 18.58 18.59
CA GLU A 187 -0.32 19.53 19.44
C GLU A 187 -1.39 18.86 20.31
N ARG A 188 -2.01 17.80 19.79
CA ARG A 188 -3.03 17.03 20.51
C ARG A 188 -2.50 15.80 21.23
N SER A 189 -1.18 15.60 21.24
CA SER A 189 -0.53 14.44 21.84
C SER A 189 -1.07 13.10 21.31
N ILE A 190 -1.43 13.04 20.03
CA ILE A 190 -1.90 11.83 19.34
C ILE A 190 -0.73 11.17 18.62
N PRO A 191 -0.28 9.98 19.03
CA PRO A 191 0.75 9.24 18.30
C PRO A 191 0.26 8.83 16.92
N VAL A 192 1.18 8.86 15.95
CA VAL A 192 0.94 8.48 14.56
C VAL A 192 1.91 7.40 14.14
N ALA A 193 1.41 6.37 13.45
CA ALA A 193 2.26 5.34 12.87
C ALA A 193 1.89 5.07 11.41
N GLY A 194 2.91 4.98 10.54
CA GLY A 194 2.76 4.54 9.17
C GLY A 194 2.81 3.02 9.07
N VAL A 195 1.85 2.42 8.39
CA VAL A 195 1.76 0.97 8.18
C VAL A 195 2.18 0.63 6.75
N VAL A 196 3.37 0.06 6.59
CA VAL A 196 3.89 -0.35 5.29
C VAL A 196 3.58 -1.83 5.07
N LYS A 197 2.58 -2.14 4.25
CA LYS A 197 2.15 -3.52 3.95
C LYS A 197 3.13 -4.27 3.06
N ARG A 198 3.84 -3.55 2.18
CA ARG A 198 4.84 -4.10 1.27
C ARG A 198 6.08 -3.22 1.32
N ALA A 199 7.12 -3.73 1.94
CA ALA A 199 8.40 -3.03 2.03
C ALA A 199 9.18 -3.17 0.70
N SER A 200 8.79 -2.41 -0.33
CA SER A 200 9.58 -2.29 -1.56
C SER A 200 10.79 -1.35 -1.40
N ALA A 201 10.79 -0.54 -0.34
CA ALA A 201 11.89 0.38 -0.08
C ALA A 201 13.05 -0.35 0.62
N ARG A 202 14.21 -0.34 -0.01
CA ARG A 202 15.44 -0.99 0.45
C ARG A 202 16.21 -0.15 1.50
N PHE A 203 15.54 0.74 2.25
CA PHE A 203 16.19 1.64 3.19
C PHE A 203 17.05 0.92 4.23
N LEU A 204 16.53 -0.16 4.82
CA LEU A 204 17.28 -0.95 5.79
C LEU A 204 18.51 -1.59 5.15
N ILE A 205 18.39 -2.14 3.96
CA ILE A 205 19.50 -2.76 3.19
C ILE A 205 20.56 -1.71 2.88
N TYR A 206 20.16 -0.51 2.45
CA TYR A 206 21.09 0.59 2.20
C TYR A 206 21.77 1.07 3.49
N HIS A 207 21.03 1.17 4.58
CA HIS A 207 21.55 1.60 5.88
C HIS A 207 22.58 0.61 6.44
N LEU A 208 22.33 -0.69 6.23
CA LEU A 208 23.24 -1.77 6.65
C LEU A 208 24.43 -1.99 5.70
N GLY A 209 24.58 -1.19 4.64
CA GLY A 209 25.69 -1.33 3.67
C GLY A 209 25.58 -2.57 2.77
N LEU A 210 24.46 -3.27 2.78
CA LEU A 210 24.25 -4.53 2.02
C LEU A 210 23.85 -4.30 0.56
N ARG A 211 24.20 -3.15 -0.01
CA ARG A 211 23.73 -2.67 -1.32
C ARG A 211 24.13 -3.55 -2.49
N GLU A 212 25.31 -4.16 -2.46
CA GLU A 212 25.85 -4.95 -3.57
C GLU A 212 25.44 -6.42 -3.54
N GLU A 213 24.96 -6.91 -2.41
CA GLU A 213 24.69 -8.33 -2.21
C GLU A 213 23.25 -8.75 -2.46
N THR A 214 22.34 -7.79 -2.61
CA THR A 214 20.94 -8.05 -2.90
C THR A 214 20.60 -7.57 -4.31
N LYS A 215 20.99 -8.34 -5.31
CA LYS A 215 20.37 -8.28 -6.64
C LYS A 215 18.98 -8.93 -6.55
N LEU A 216 18.06 -8.30 -5.81
CA LEU A 216 16.65 -8.64 -5.93
C LEU A 216 16.18 -8.10 -7.28
N PRO A 217 15.50 -8.91 -8.11
CA PRO A 217 14.95 -8.43 -9.36
C PRO A 217 14.00 -7.25 -9.10
N ASP A 218 13.98 -6.30 -10.03
CA ASP A 218 13.12 -5.12 -10.02
C ASP A 218 11.63 -5.47 -10.06
#